data_3758fb19fadad452f6be67427ac80bd7
#
_entry.id   3758fb19fadad452f6be67427ac80bd7
#
_cell.length_a   1.000
_cell.length_b   1.000
_cell.length_c   1.000
_cell.angle_alpha   90.00
_cell.angle_beta   90.00
_cell.angle_gamma   90.00
#
_symmetry.space_group_name_H-M   'P 1'
#
loop_
_entity.id
_entity.type
_entity.pdbx_description
1 polymer ?
#
loop_
_entity_poly.entity_id
_entity_poly.type
_entity_poly.pdbx_seq_one_letter_code
_entity_poly.pdbx_strand_id
1 'polypeptide(L)'
;QVLYPLKIHLSHVLSLDYAVALIATLIFPFILLPWLGTFKSSLIFGMVNLGIGFLNFWIFSEETKWKRKQILIIAMITVFGFFSFLLLTAQVFLADWNDRIYKNPVIYSEQSPYQNIILTKGGDNINMYIDRVIQWSSADEYRYHESLVHVPMGLRDDIQSVLILGGGEGLALREVLKYPKVDTVVIVDLDPAVFNLAQTNPFLKKINNNSLSHPKVKMISEDAFTFLKKNTSQFDFIISDLPDPVN
;
A
#
# COMPACT_ATOMS: atom_id res chain seq x y z
N GLN A 1 -0.78 54.06 12.27
CA GLN A 1 -0.07 53.38 13.37
C GLN A 1 -0.68 51.99 13.72
N VAL A 2 -1.94 51.69 13.43
CA VAL A 2 -2.62 50.38 13.70
C VAL A 2 -2.21 49.27 12.73
N LEU A 3 -1.74 49.60 11.52
CA LEU A 3 -1.39 48.60 10.49
C LEU A 3 -0.08 47.86 10.76
N TYR A 4 0.84 48.40 11.54
CA TYR A 4 2.13 47.81 11.80
C TYR A 4 2.02 46.58 12.72
N PRO A 5 1.32 46.63 13.87
CA PRO A 5 1.11 45.46 14.71
C PRO A 5 0.29 44.37 14.02
N LEU A 6 -0.69 44.72 13.16
CA LEU A 6 -1.48 43.78 12.39
C LEU A 6 -0.61 42.95 11.41
N LYS A 7 0.34 43.60 10.71
CA LYS A 7 1.28 42.91 9.81
C LYS A 7 2.17 41.91 10.53
N ILE A 8 2.66 42.26 11.74
CA ILE A 8 3.50 41.37 12.55
C ILE A 8 2.68 40.13 13.02
N HIS A 9 1.47 40.34 13.55
CA HIS A 9 0.61 39.25 13.95
C HIS A 9 0.23 38.34 12.79
N LEU A 10 -0.09 38.90 11.62
CA LEU A 10 -0.40 38.12 10.43
C LEU A 10 0.82 37.30 9.96
N SER A 11 2.02 37.88 10.00
CA SER A 11 3.27 37.19 9.64
C SER A 11 3.53 36.01 10.59
N HIS A 12 3.33 36.18 11.89
CA HIS A 12 3.49 35.07 12.85
C HIS A 12 2.48 33.96 12.65
N VAL A 13 1.20 34.30 12.40
CA VAL A 13 0.16 33.31 12.11
C VAL A 13 0.49 32.51 10.86
N LEU A 14 0.86 33.20 9.76
CA LEU A 14 1.24 32.53 8.51
C LEU A 14 2.51 31.67 8.67
N SER A 15 3.51 32.14 9.40
CA SER A 15 4.72 31.36 9.66
C SER A 15 4.43 30.08 10.44
N LEU A 16 3.53 30.17 11.44
CA LEU A 16 3.10 29.01 12.20
C LEU A 16 2.31 28.02 11.36
N ASP A 17 1.41 28.52 10.52
CA ASP A 17 0.61 27.72 9.59
C ASP A 17 1.50 26.92 8.64
N TYR A 18 2.48 27.57 7.99
CA TYR A 18 3.45 26.88 7.14
C TYR A 18 4.30 25.85 7.89
N ALA A 19 4.73 26.18 9.13
CA ALA A 19 5.51 25.23 9.93
C ALA A 19 4.69 23.99 10.30
N VAL A 20 3.43 24.16 10.70
CA VAL A 20 2.52 23.05 11.01
C VAL A 20 2.19 22.23 9.76
N ALA A 21 1.95 22.88 8.61
CA ALA A 21 1.73 22.20 7.34
C ALA A 21 2.94 21.34 6.92
N LEU A 22 4.17 21.87 7.07
CA LEU A 22 5.39 21.10 6.80
C LEU A 22 5.51 19.89 7.71
N ILE A 23 5.27 20.05 9.02
CA ILE A 23 5.30 18.94 9.99
C ILE A 23 4.25 17.89 9.63
N ALA A 24 3.02 18.30 9.30
CA ALA A 24 1.95 17.39 8.92
C ALA A 24 2.30 16.60 7.63
N THR A 25 2.93 17.26 6.64
CA THR A 25 3.39 16.65 5.40
C THR A 25 4.43 15.55 5.63
N LEU A 26 5.24 15.66 6.68
CA LEU A 26 6.21 14.63 7.06
C LEU A 26 5.57 13.53 7.93
N ILE A 27 4.76 13.91 8.92
CA ILE A 27 4.14 12.94 9.85
C ILE A 27 3.16 12.01 9.11
N PHE A 28 2.39 12.54 8.15
CA PHE A 28 1.35 11.77 7.49
C PHE A 28 1.91 10.56 6.72
N PRO A 29 2.83 10.70 5.73
CA PRO A 29 3.31 9.57 4.94
C PRO A 29 4.27 8.65 5.70
N PHE A 30 5.06 9.17 6.65
CA PHE A 30 6.09 8.37 7.31
C PHE A 30 5.64 7.73 8.62
N ILE A 31 4.61 8.26 9.28
CA ILE A 31 4.14 7.77 10.57
C ILE A 31 2.71 7.27 10.49
N LEU A 32 1.78 8.15 10.09
CA LEU A 32 0.35 7.83 10.17
C LEU A 32 -0.07 6.80 9.12
N LEU A 33 0.35 6.99 7.87
CA LEU A 33 -0.07 6.11 6.79
C LEU A 33 0.42 4.66 6.96
N PRO A 34 1.71 4.39 7.29
CA PRO A 34 2.18 3.02 7.50
C PRO A 34 1.56 2.31 8.71
N TRP A 35 1.23 3.06 9.78
CA TRP A 35 0.76 2.45 11.03
C TRP A 35 -0.76 2.32 11.10
N LEU A 36 -1.48 3.27 10.54
CA LEU A 36 -2.93 3.40 10.69
C LEU A 36 -3.70 3.21 9.38
N GLY A 37 -3.02 3.35 8.25
CA GLY A 37 -3.65 3.40 6.94
C GLY A 37 -4.46 4.69 6.71
N THR A 38 -4.97 4.87 5.50
CA THR A 38 -5.66 6.12 5.09
C THR A 38 -6.93 6.38 5.90
N PHE A 39 -7.74 5.34 6.13
CA PHE A 39 -9.05 5.49 6.77
C PHE A 39 -8.94 5.95 8.24
N LYS A 40 -8.13 5.26 9.06
CA LYS A 40 -7.95 5.62 10.47
C LYS A 40 -7.24 6.97 10.62
N SER A 41 -6.25 7.26 9.77
CA SER A 41 -5.56 8.54 9.76
C SER A 41 -6.52 9.70 9.49
N SER A 42 -7.43 9.55 8.54
CA SER A 42 -8.46 10.57 8.23
C SER A 42 -9.40 10.83 9.42
N LEU A 43 -9.81 9.77 10.14
CA LEU A 43 -10.62 9.90 11.36
C LEU A 43 -9.88 10.64 12.47
N ILE A 44 -8.59 10.34 12.67
CA ILE A 44 -7.76 11.03 13.68
C ILE A 44 -7.63 12.52 13.35
N PHE A 45 -7.37 12.88 12.10
CA PHE A 45 -7.35 14.29 11.69
C PHE A 45 -8.70 14.97 11.92
N GLY A 46 -9.80 14.29 11.63
CA GLY A 46 -11.15 14.78 11.97
C GLY A 46 -11.33 15.04 13.45
N MET A 47 -10.85 14.13 14.31
CA MET A 47 -10.90 14.29 15.78
C MET A 47 -10.02 15.45 16.28
N VAL A 48 -8.82 15.62 15.72
CA VAL A 48 -7.95 16.77 16.04
C VAL A 48 -8.63 18.08 15.67
N ASN A 49 -9.22 18.17 14.48
CA ASN A 49 -9.97 19.36 14.05
C ASN A 49 -11.17 19.66 14.96
N LEU A 50 -11.89 18.63 15.40
CA LEU A 50 -12.96 18.79 16.41
C LEU A 50 -12.43 19.30 17.74
N GLY A 51 -11.27 18.81 18.18
CA GLY A 51 -10.59 19.29 19.38
C GLY A 51 -10.22 20.77 19.30
N ILE A 52 -9.68 21.19 18.15
CA ILE A 52 -9.38 22.61 17.86
C ILE A 52 -10.68 23.43 17.84
N GLY A 53 -11.74 22.93 17.23
CA GLY A 53 -13.05 23.56 17.24
C GLY A 53 -13.61 23.73 18.65
N PHE A 54 -13.46 22.71 19.51
CA PHE A 54 -13.85 22.78 20.92
C PHE A 54 -13.05 23.82 21.71
N LEU A 55 -11.72 23.89 21.51
CA LEU A 55 -10.85 24.90 22.11
C LEU A 55 -11.27 26.31 21.70
N ASN A 56 -11.48 26.56 20.43
CA ASN A 56 -11.96 27.85 19.93
C ASN A 56 -13.32 28.19 20.50
N PHE A 57 -14.24 27.24 20.55
CA PHE A 57 -15.54 27.46 21.17
C PHE A 57 -15.42 27.81 22.66
N TRP A 58 -14.56 27.11 23.39
CA TRP A 58 -14.34 27.37 24.82
C TRP A 58 -13.78 28.77 25.07
N ILE A 59 -12.82 29.23 24.24
CA ILE A 59 -12.21 30.56 24.36
C ILE A 59 -13.20 31.70 24.03
N PHE A 60 -14.02 31.52 22.98
CA PHE A 60 -14.87 32.59 22.45
C PHE A 60 -16.36 32.44 22.79
N SER A 61 -16.73 31.51 23.65
CA SER A 61 -18.14 31.20 23.93
C SER A 61 -18.86 32.19 24.90
N GLU A 62 -18.15 33.15 25.50
CA GLU A 62 -18.74 34.08 26.45
C GLU A 62 -19.89 34.91 25.85
N GLU A 63 -19.80 35.28 24.58
CA GLU A 63 -20.84 36.06 23.89
C GLU A 63 -21.99 35.20 23.32
N THR A 64 -21.89 33.87 23.43
CA THR A 64 -22.89 32.96 22.87
C THR A 64 -24.06 32.73 23.79
N LYS A 65 -25.31 32.90 23.26
CA LYS A 65 -26.53 32.61 24.03
C LYS A 65 -26.53 31.18 24.58
N TRP A 66 -26.92 31.01 25.85
CA TRP A 66 -26.88 29.74 26.58
C TRP A 66 -27.46 28.53 25.81
N LYS A 67 -28.63 28.67 25.17
CA LYS A 67 -29.26 27.61 24.41
C LYS A 67 -28.41 27.18 23.20
N ARG A 68 -27.79 28.12 22.48
CA ARG A 68 -26.88 27.79 21.36
C ARG A 68 -25.62 27.10 21.84
N LYS A 69 -25.09 27.54 23.00
CA LYS A 69 -23.94 26.93 23.65
C LYS A 69 -24.16 25.43 23.91
N GLN A 70 -25.31 25.09 24.50
CA GLN A 70 -25.68 23.70 24.79
C GLN A 70 -25.82 22.86 23.50
N ILE A 71 -26.50 23.38 22.47
CA ILE A 71 -26.66 22.69 21.20
C ILE A 71 -25.30 22.39 20.55
N LEU A 72 -24.39 23.37 20.54
CA LEU A 72 -23.05 23.20 19.95
C LEU A 72 -22.22 22.16 20.72
N ILE A 73 -22.24 22.20 22.06
CA ILE A 73 -21.55 21.21 22.90
C ILE A 73 -22.09 19.80 22.63
N ILE A 74 -23.41 19.63 22.59
CA ILE A 74 -24.02 18.32 22.33
C ILE A 74 -23.63 17.84 20.92
N ALA A 75 -23.69 18.70 19.91
CA ALA A 75 -23.29 18.36 18.53
C ALA A 75 -21.82 17.92 18.48
N MET A 76 -20.91 18.64 19.13
CA MET A 76 -19.49 18.32 19.15
C MET A 76 -19.22 16.98 19.87
N ILE A 77 -19.87 16.72 20.99
CA ILE A 77 -19.76 15.45 21.72
C ILE A 77 -20.30 14.30 20.86
N THR A 78 -21.43 14.51 20.17
CA THR A 78 -22.03 13.49 19.29
C THR A 78 -21.11 13.14 18.13
N VAL A 79 -20.55 14.16 17.46
CA VAL A 79 -19.62 13.94 16.33
C VAL A 79 -18.32 13.30 16.82
N PHE A 80 -17.79 13.71 17.95
CA PHE A 80 -16.60 13.08 18.55
C PHE A 80 -16.86 11.62 18.91
N GLY A 81 -18.00 11.33 19.54
CA GLY A 81 -18.43 9.96 19.86
C GLY A 81 -18.59 9.09 18.60
N PHE A 82 -19.18 9.66 17.55
CA PHE A 82 -19.33 8.99 16.26
C PHE A 82 -17.97 8.65 15.61
N PHE A 83 -17.03 9.59 15.59
CA PHE A 83 -15.67 9.34 15.05
C PHE A 83 -14.91 8.32 15.90
N SER A 84 -15.06 8.38 17.23
CA SER A 84 -14.47 7.38 18.12
C SER A 84 -15.05 5.99 17.88
N PHE A 85 -16.36 5.88 17.68
CA PHE A 85 -17.02 4.62 17.33
C PHE A 85 -16.50 4.07 15.99
N LEU A 86 -16.43 4.92 14.95
CA LEU A 86 -15.86 4.52 13.66
C LEU A 86 -14.40 4.07 13.77
N LEU A 87 -13.60 4.74 14.59
CA LEU A 87 -12.20 4.36 14.82
C LEU A 87 -12.07 2.98 15.47
N LEU A 88 -12.90 2.70 16.48
CA LEU A 88 -12.94 1.41 17.18
C LEU A 88 -13.45 0.28 16.27
N THR A 89 -14.41 0.57 15.40
CA THR A 89 -15.02 -0.41 14.49
C THR A 89 -14.38 -0.42 13.10
N ALA A 90 -13.32 0.36 12.88
CA ALA A 90 -12.69 0.57 11.57
C ALA A 90 -12.32 -0.75 10.86
N GLN A 91 -11.79 -1.73 11.59
CA GLN A 91 -11.40 -3.00 10.99
C GLN A 91 -12.60 -3.79 10.47
N VAL A 92 -13.69 -3.85 11.24
CA VAL A 92 -14.92 -4.53 10.84
C VAL A 92 -15.56 -3.84 9.65
N PHE A 93 -15.62 -2.50 9.70
CA PHE A 93 -16.16 -1.69 8.61
C PHE A 93 -15.36 -1.85 7.31
N LEU A 94 -14.02 -1.81 7.40
CA LEU A 94 -13.15 -1.98 6.24
C LEU A 94 -13.22 -3.40 5.67
N ALA A 95 -13.36 -4.43 6.50
CA ALA A 95 -13.55 -5.79 6.04
C ALA A 95 -14.86 -5.94 5.25
N ASP A 96 -16.00 -5.49 5.81
CA ASP A 96 -17.29 -5.52 5.12
C ASP A 96 -17.28 -4.67 3.83
N TRP A 97 -16.59 -3.52 3.85
CA TRP A 97 -16.42 -2.68 2.68
C TRP A 97 -15.58 -3.36 1.59
N ASN A 98 -14.50 -4.03 1.96
CA ASN A 98 -13.68 -4.79 1.03
C ASN A 98 -14.48 -5.96 0.42
N ASP A 99 -15.24 -6.70 1.22
CA ASP A 99 -16.07 -7.80 0.72
C ASP A 99 -17.14 -7.33 -0.29
N ARG A 100 -17.59 -6.08 -0.19
CA ARG A 100 -18.51 -5.47 -1.17
C ARG A 100 -17.83 -5.01 -2.46
N ILE A 101 -16.58 -4.59 -2.39
CA ILE A 101 -15.79 -4.16 -3.55
C ILE A 101 -15.34 -5.35 -4.39
N TYR A 102 -14.89 -6.42 -3.72
CA TYR A 102 -14.40 -7.62 -4.39
C TYR A 102 -15.55 -8.64 -4.53
N LYS A 103 -15.66 -9.20 -5.73
CA LYS A 103 -16.73 -10.21 -6.02
C LYS A 103 -16.66 -11.46 -5.15
N ASN A 104 -15.49 -11.75 -4.60
CA ASN A 104 -15.20 -12.93 -3.80
C ASN A 104 -14.76 -12.52 -2.38
N PRO A 105 -15.00 -13.36 -1.36
CA PRO A 105 -14.54 -13.11 0.01
C PRO A 105 -13.05 -12.82 0.08
N VAL A 106 -12.69 -11.79 0.85
CA VAL A 106 -11.30 -11.43 1.12
C VAL A 106 -10.72 -12.41 2.14
N ILE A 107 -9.65 -13.11 1.77
CA ILE A 107 -8.94 -14.07 2.65
C ILE A 107 -7.63 -13.53 3.21
N TYR A 108 -7.14 -12.43 2.64
CA TYR A 108 -5.96 -11.73 3.10
C TYR A 108 -6.04 -10.25 2.71
N SER A 109 -5.62 -9.37 3.61
CA SER A 109 -5.53 -7.93 3.38
C SER A 109 -4.38 -7.35 4.19
N GLU A 110 -3.42 -6.70 3.53
CA GLU A 110 -2.30 -6.03 4.14
C GLU A 110 -2.04 -4.68 3.47
N GLN A 111 -1.89 -3.64 4.27
CA GLN A 111 -1.41 -2.35 3.81
C GLN A 111 0.08 -2.26 4.11
N SER A 112 0.90 -2.39 3.08
CA SER A 112 2.34 -2.13 3.16
C SER A 112 2.63 -0.62 3.05
N PRO A 113 3.87 -0.19 3.25
CA PRO A 113 4.27 1.20 2.95
C PRO A 113 4.12 1.60 1.48
N TYR A 114 4.03 0.63 0.57
CA TYR A 114 4.03 0.84 -0.88
C TYR A 114 2.65 0.67 -1.50
N GLN A 115 1.85 -0.30 -1.02
CA GLN A 115 0.63 -0.72 -1.71
C GLN A 115 -0.33 -1.46 -0.78
N ASN A 116 -1.61 -1.54 -1.17
CA ASN A 116 -2.61 -2.37 -0.51
C ASN A 116 -2.70 -3.71 -1.23
N ILE A 117 -2.35 -4.81 -0.53
CA ILE A 117 -2.33 -6.16 -1.07
C ILE A 117 -3.55 -6.91 -0.58
N ILE A 118 -4.35 -7.46 -1.50
CA ILE A 118 -5.56 -8.21 -1.18
C ILE A 118 -5.58 -9.52 -1.93
N LEU A 119 -5.87 -10.60 -1.21
CA LEU A 119 -6.24 -11.89 -1.81
C LEU A 119 -7.72 -12.16 -1.59
N THR A 120 -8.38 -12.62 -2.63
CA THR A 120 -9.76 -13.10 -2.56
C THR A 120 -9.84 -14.56 -3.00
N LYS A 121 -10.83 -15.29 -2.48
CA LYS A 121 -11.08 -16.67 -2.87
C LYS A 121 -12.53 -16.87 -3.28
N GLY A 122 -12.73 -17.38 -4.50
CA GLY A 122 -14.03 -17.76 -5.05
C GLY A 122 -14.01 -19.20 -5.54
N GLY A 123 -14.60 -20.12 -4.77
CA GLY A 123 -14.45 -21.55 -5.04
C GLY A 123 -12.99 -21.99 -4.90
N ASP A 124 -12.42 -22.53 -5.97
CA ASP A 124 -10.99 -22.90 -6.01
C ASP A 124 -10.09 -21.79 -6.55
N ASN A 125 -10.66 -20.69 -7.03
CA ASN A 125 -9.91 -19.60 -7.63
C ASN A 125 -9.42 -18.61 -6.57
N ILE A 126 -8.17 -18.21 -6.67
CA ILE A 126 -7.54 -17.15 -5.90
C ILE A 126 -7.23 -16.00 -6.85
N ASN A 127 -7.57 -14.78 -6.43
CA ASN A 127 -7.21 -13.57 -7.15
C ASN A 127 -6.36 -12.69 -6.24
N MET A 128 -5.33 -12.08 -6.81
CA MET A 128 -4.52 -11.07 -6.15
C MET A 128 -4.83 -9.69 -6.72
N TYR A 129 -4.99 -8.74 -5.82
CA TYR A 129 -5.19 -7.33 -6.16
C TYR A 129 -4.12 -6.49 -5.46
N ILE A 130 -3.61 -5.51 -6.18
CA ILE A 130 -2.76 -4.44 -5.66
C ILE A 130 -3.48 -3.12 -5.93
N ASP A 131 -3.70 -2.33 -4.89
CA ASP A 131 -4.41 -1.04 -4.96
C ASP A 131 -5.74 -1.13 -5.73
N ARG A 132 -6.50 -2.21 -5.52
CA ARG A 132 -7.79 -2.57 -6.16
C ARG A 132 -7.69 -3.01 -7.63
N VAL A 133 -6.51 -3.04 -8.22
CA VAL A 133 -6.29 -3.56 -9.57
C VAL A 133 -5.93 -5.03 -9.48
N ILE A 134 -6.62 -5.87 -10.26
CA ILE A 134 -6.30 -7.30 -10.33
C ILE A 134 -4.93 -7.47 -10.97
N GLN A 135 -4.05 -8.18 -10.29
CA GLN A 135 -2.73 -8.52 -10.81
C GLN A 135 -2.78 -9.86 -11.54
N TRP A 136 -3.39 -10.85 -10.91
CA TRP A 136 -3.58 -12.16 -11.51
C TRP A 136 -4.75 -12.91 -10.87
N SER A 137 -5.23 -13.93 -11.60
CA SER A 137 -6.19 -14.93 -11.15
C SER A 137 -5.61 -16.33 -11.35
N SER A 138 -5.74 -17.20 -10.36
CA SER A 138 -5.27 -18.60 -10.49
C SER A 138 -5.99 -19.38 -11.58
N ALA A 139 -7.08 -18.85 -12.09
CA ALA A 139 -7.84 -19.48 -13.19
C ALA A 139 -7.13 -19.35 -14.54
N ASP A 140 -6.35 -18.27 -14.76
CA ASP A 140 -5.79 -17.96 -16.10
C ASP A 140 -4.39 -17.30 -16.06
N GLU A 141 -3.77 -17.14 -14.87
CA GLU A 141 -2.44 -16.53 -14.70
C GLU A 141 -1.36 -17.20 -15.58
N TYR A 142 -1.50 -18.49 -15.82
CA TYR A 142 -0.57 -19.26 -16.62
C TYR A 142 -0.43 -18.70 -18.05
N ARG A 143 -1.49 -18.15 -18.62
CA ARG A 143 -1.47 -17.55 -19.96
C ARG A 143 -0.48 -16.40 -20.05
N TYR A 144 -0.45 -15.58 -19.00
CA TYR A 144 0.47 -14.45 -18.90
C TYR A 144 1.90 -14.94 -18.63
N HIS A 145 2.10 -15.67 -17.54
CA HIS A 145 3.44 -16.03 -17.07
C HIS A 145 4.13 -17.05 -18.00
N GLU A 146 3.40 -18.01 -18.58
CA GLU A 146 3.97 -18.91 -19.58
C GLU A 146 4.38 -18.16 -20.86
N SER A 147 3.55 -17.22 -21.32
CA SER A 147 3.87 -16.41 -22.50
C SER A 147 5.06 -15.49 -22.24
N LEU A 148 5.10 -14.85 -21.08
CA LEU A 148 6.17 -13.95 -20.66
C LEU A 148 7.54 -14.67 -20.62
N VAL A 149 7.56 -15.91 -20.17
CA VAL A 149 8.79 -16.68 -19.96
C VAL A 149 9.11 -17.58 -21.14
N HIS A 150 8.20 -18.45 -21.57
CA HIS A 150 8.53 -19.51 -22.51
C HIS A 150 8.70 -19.03 -23.95
N VAL A 151 7.96 -18.00 -24.37
CA VAL A 151 8.09 -17.48 -25.73
C VAL A 151 9.50 -16.95 -25.98
N PRO A 152 10.04 -16.01 -25.20
CA PRO A 152 11.39 -15.50 -25.45
C PRO A 152 12.50 -16.47 -25.01
N MET A 153 12.35 -17.22 -23.91
CA MET A 153 13.38 -18.18 -23.49
C MET A 153 13.49 -19.39 -24.43
N GLY A 154 12.42 -19.73 -25.14
CA GLY A 154 12.44 -20.79 -26.16
C GLY A 154 13.27 -20.45 -27.39
N LEU A 155 13.68 -19.20 -27.59
CA LEU A 155 14.53 -18.76 -28.72
C LEU A 155 16.03 -18.98 -28.45
N ARG A 156 16.43 -19.32 -27.24
CA ARG A 156 17.83 -19.51 -26.84
C ARG A 156 17.98 -20.70 -25.90
N ASP A 157 19.01 -21.50 -26.14
CA ASP A 157 19.31 -22.68 -25.33
C ASP A 157 20.42 -22.49 -24.29
N ASP A 158 21.02 -21.30 -24.23
CA ASP A 158 22.25 -21.02 -23.48
C ASP A 158 22.03 -20.08 -22.29
N ILE A 159 20.77 -19.86 -21.88
CA ILE A 159 20.41 -18.97 -20.74
C ILE A 159 20.77 -19.66 -19.43
N GLN A 160 21.68 -19.05 -18.65
CA GLN A 160 22.12 -19.53 -17.35
C GLN A 160 21.77 -18.56 -16.21
N SER A 161 21.74 -17.25 -16.51
CA SER A 161 21.47 -16.19 -15.54
C SER A 161 20.26 -15.36 -15.94
N VAL A 162 19.29 -15.23 -15.05
CA VAL A 162 18.04 -14.51 -15.30
C VAL A 162 17.83 -13.42 -14.24
N LEU A 163 17.44 -12.23 -14.68
CA LEU A 163 16.94 -11.16 -13.84
C LEU A 163 15.43 -11.00 -14.05
N ILE A 164 14.68 -10.97 -12.96
CA ILE A 164 13.24 -10.66 -12.96
C ILE A 164 13.06 -9.33 -12.23
N LEU A 165 12.47 -8.35 -12.87
CA LEU A 165 12.10 -7.05 -12.30
C LEU A 165 10.59 -7.06 -12.05
N GLY A 166 10.18 -6.95 -10.78
CA GLY A 166 8.81 -7.20 -10.33
C GLY A 166 8.54 -8.69 -10.11
N GLY A 167 7.26 -9.07 -10.12
CA GLY A 167 6.83 -10.47 -10.01
C GLY A 167 7.16 -11.12 -8.66
N GLY A 168 7.16 -10.35 -7.58
CA GLY A 168 7.50 -10.81 -6.23
C GLY A 168 6.64 -11.95 -5.69
N GLU A 169 5.48 -12.23 -6.30
CA GLU A 169 4.65 -13.40 -6.00
C GLU A 169 5.23 -14.72 -6.50
N GLY A 170 6.24 -14.66 -7.40
CA GLY A 170 7.02 -15.81 -7.83
C GLY A 170 6.42 -16.65 -8.95
N LEU A 171 5.43 -16.14 -9.70
CA LEU A 171 4.78 -16.89 -10.79
C LEU A 171 5.66 -16.93 -12.05
N ALA A 172 6.22 -15.81 -12.49
CA ALA A 172 7.21 -15.78 -13.56
C ALA A 172 8.45 -16.61 -13.18
N LEU A 173 8.90 -16.50 -11.93
CA LEU A 173 10.00 -17.28 -11.39
C LEU A 173 9.74 -18.80 -11.46
N ARG A 174 8.51 -19.24 -11.15
CA ARG A 174 8.09 -20.65 -11.29
C ARG A 174 8.33 -21.16 -12.70
N GLU A 175 8.01 -20.35 -13.70
CA GLU A 175 8.19 -20.71 -15.10
C GLU A 175 9.67 -20.75 -15.52
N VAL A 176 10.47 -19.78 -15.07
CA VAL A 176 11.92 -19.73 -15.31
C VAL A 176 12.63 -20.97 -14.73
N LEU A 177 12.22 -21.42 -13.54
CA LEU A 177 12.82 -22.59 -12.88
C LEU A 177 12.55 -23.92 -13.60
N LYS A 178 11.65 -23.97 -14.57
CA LYS A 178 11.45 -25.14 -15.44
C LYS A 178 12.61 -25.37 -16.40
N TYR A 179 13.49 -24.38 -16.60
CA TYR A 179 14.66 -24.49 -17.47
C TYR A 179 15.88 -25.00 -16.68
N PRO A 180 16.33 -26.24 -16.93
CA PRO A 180 17.38 -26.87 -16.10
C PRO A 180 18.74 -26.18 -16.24
N LYS A 181 19.00 -25.53 -17.37
CA LYS A 181 20.26 -24.81 -17.66
C LYS A 181 20.37 -23.47 -16.90
N VAL A 182 19.28 -22.95 -16.36
CA VAL A 182 19.31 -21.74 -15.53
C VAL A 182 19.97 -22.08 -14.20
N ASP A 183 21.07 -21.42 -13.89
CA ASP A 183 21.86 -21.63 -12.67
C ASP A 183 21.55 -20.58 -11.59
N THR A 184 21.24 -19.36 -12.01
CA THR A 184 21.00 -18.24 -11.09
C THR A 184 19.82 -17.39 -11.54
N VAL A 185 18.92 -17.09 -10.61
CA VAL A 185 17.85 -16.12 -10.82
C VAL A 185 17.92 -15.05 -9.74
N VAL A 186 17.96 -13.79 -10.17
CA VAL A 186 17.79 -12.64 -9.27
C VAL A 186 16.40 -12.07 -9.53
N ILE A 187 15.61 -11.94 -8.47
CA ILE A 187 14.30 -11.32 -8.52
C ILE A 187 14.31 -10.06 -7.66
N VAL A 188 13.87 -8.95 -8.24
CA VAL A 188 13.89 -7.62 -7.60
C VAL A 188 12.47 -7.08 -7.58
N ASP A 189 11.92 -6.93 -6.39
CA ASP A 189 10.59 -6.34 -6.18
C ASP A 189 10.68 -5.23 -5.14
N LEU A 190 9.87 -4.19 -5.32
CA LEU A 190 9.87 -3.02 -4.44
C LEU A 190 9.39 -3.38 -3.04
N ASP A 191 8.37 -4.23 -2.93
CA ASP A 191 7.64 -4.46 -1.69
C ASP A 191 8.00 -5.79 -1.04
N PRO A 192 8.75 -5.79 0.08
CA PRO A 192 9.05 -7.02 0.81
C PRO A 192 7.81 -7.75 1.32
N ALA A 193 6.65 -7.08 1.45
CA ALA A 193 5.42 -7.71 1.87
C ALA A 193 4.92 -8.72 0.82
N VAL A 194 5.14 -8.46 -0.48
CA VAL A 194 4.80 -9.40 -1.56
C VAL A 194 5.63 -10.68 -1.45
N PHE A 195 6.95 -10.57 -1.26
CA PHE A 195 7.80 -11.74 -1.03
C PHE A 195 7.39 -12.53 0.20
N ASN A 196 7.14 -11.84 1.32
CA ASN A 196 6.73 -12.47 2.56
C ASN A 196 5.41 -13.23 2.38
N LEU A 197 4.42 -12.59 1.75
CA LEU A 197 3.13 -13.20 1.46
C LEU A 197 3.30 -14.44 0.57
N ALA A 198 4.09 -14.34 -0.50
CA ALA A 198 4.33 -15.43 -1.44
C ALA A 198 5.06 -16.63 -0.82
N GLN A 199 5.90 -16.38 0.20
CA GLN A 199 6.63 -17.42 0.93
C GLN A 199 5.85 -18.02 2.10
N THR A 200 4.88 -17.30 2.67
CA THR A 200 4.19 -17.74 3.90
C THR A 200 2.75 -18.19 3.67
N ASN A 201 2.05 -17.57 2.70
CA ASN A 201 0.65 -17.90 2.44
C ASN A 201 0.51 -19.26 1.74
N PRO A 202 -0.28 -20.20 2.29
CA PRO A 202 -0.38 -21.56 1.74
C PRO A 202 -0.93 -21.59 0.30
N PHE A 203 -1.82 -20.69 -0.05
CA PHE A 203 -2.39 -20.63 -1.40
C PHE A 203 -1.34 -20.15 -2.43
N LEU A 204 -0.60 -19.08 -2.12
CA LEU A 204 0.45 -18.60 -3.00
C LEU A 204 1.58 -19.59 -3.14
N LYS A 205 2.02 -20.21 -2.06
CA LYS A 205 3.04 -21.28 -2.10
C LYS A 205 2.65 -22.44 -3.00
N LYS A 206 1.38 -22.80 -3.00
CA LYS A 206 0.87 -23.85 -3.90
C LYS A 206 0.89 -23.38 -5.35
N ILE A 207 0.45 -22.15 -5.63
CA ILE A 207 0.33 -21.62 -6.99
C ILE A 207 1.72 -21.36 -7.58
N ASN A 208 2.65 -20.74 -6.83
CA ASN A 208 4.01 -20.45 -7.29
C ASN A 208 4.95 -21.66 -7.19
N ASN A 209 4.45 -22.83 -6.77
CA ASN A 209 5.22 -24.04 -6.56
C ASN A 209 6.44 -23.85 -5.66
N ASN A 210 6.30 -22.97 -4.64
CA ASN A 210 7.36 -22.65 -3.69
C ASN A 210 8.65 -22.11 -4.35
N SER A 211 8.54 -21.47 -5.50
CA SER A 211 9.65 -21.02 -6.36
C SER A 211 10.64 -20.12 -5.64
N LEU A 212 10.15 -19.21 -4.78
CA LEU A 212 10.98 -18.27 -4.03
C LEU A 212 11.93 -18.94 -3.00
N SER A 213 11.66 -20.19 -2.63
CA SER A 213 12.53 -20.97 -1.71
C SER A 213 13.59 -21.80 -2.46
N HIS A 214 13.67 -21.69 -3.78
CA HIS A 214 14.61 -22.48 -4.57
C HIS A 214 16.06 -21.98 -4.37
N PRO A 215 17.07 -22.86 -4.22
CA PRO A 215 18.45 -22.46 -3.91
C PRO A 215 19.15 -21.63 -5.00
N LYS A 216 18.65 -21.64 -6.23
CA LYS A 216 19.15 -20.81 -7.33
C LYS A 216 18.64 -19.36 -7.28
N VAL A 217 17.75 -19.01 -6.34
CA VAL A 217 17.03 -17.75 -6.33
C VAL A 217 17.60 -16.80 -5.29
N LYS A 218 17.86 -15.56 -5.72
CA LYS A 218 18.21 -14.45 -4.86
C LYS A 218 17.14 -13.38 -4.93
N MET A 219 16.44 -13.14 -3.83
CA MET A 219 15.45 -12.07 -3.70
C MET A 219 16.10 -10.77 -3.23
N ILE A 220 15.71 -9.65 -3.81
CA ILE A 220 16.17 -8.31 -3.45
C ILE A 220 14.93 -7.40 -3.35
N SER A 221 14.72 -6.79 -2.18
CA SER A 221 13.67 -5.79 -1.99
C SER A 221 14.24 -4.41 -2.24
N GLU A 222 14.08 -3.92 -3.47
CA GLU A 222 14.56 -2.61 -3.92
C GLU A 222 13.74 -2.16 -5.13
N ASP A 223 13.65 -0.84 -5.33
CA ASP A 223 13.13 -0.27 -6.58
C ASP A 223 13.95 -0.74 -7.78
N ALA A 224 13.28 -1.27 -8.79
CA ALA A 224 13.91 -1.87 -9.98
C ALA A 224 14.85 -0.89 -10.71
N PHE A 225 14.45 0.38 -10.83
CA PHE A 225 15.25 1.40 -11.47
C PHE A 225 16.51 1.74 -10.66
N THR A 226 16.37 1.81 -9.34
CA THR A 226 17.48 2.02 -8.41
C THR A 226 18.45 0.84 -8.44
N PHE A 227 17.94 -0.39 -8.45
CA PHE A 227 18.75 -1.59 -8.61
C PHE A 227 19.54 -1.57 -9.91
N LEU A 228 18.89 -1.30 -11.05
CA LEU A 228 19.56 -1.26 -12.37
C LEU A 228 20.65 -0.21 -12.45
N LYS A 229 20.50 0.94 -11.80
CA LYS A 229 21.55 1.98 -11.75
C LYS A 229 22.79 1.55 -11.00
N LYS A 230 22.65 0.71 -9.98
CA LYS A 230 23.76 0.27 -9.13
C LYS A 230 24.36 -1.07 -9.58
N ASN A 231 23.57 -1.86 -10.28
CA ASN A 231 23.96 -3.21 -10.70
C ASN A 231 24.98 -3.16 -11.84
N THR A 232 26.09 -3.88 -11.65
CA THR A 232 27.14 -4.06 -12.66
C THR A 232 27.14 -5.49 -13.25
N SER A 233 26.34 -6.39 -12.70
CA SER A 233 26.23 -7.76 -13.19
C SER A 233 25.48 -7.81 -14.50
N GLN A 234 25.89 -8.74 -15.37
CA GLN A 234 25.20 -9.03 -16.63
C GLN A 234 24.34 -10.27 -16.45
N PHE A 235 23.21 -10.31 -17.17
CA PHE A 235 22.29 -11.42 -17.20
C PHE A 235 22.07 -11.85 -18.65
N ASP A 236 21.92 -13.15 -18.87
CA ASP A 236 21.62 -13.70 -20.20
C ASP A 236 20.21 -13.36 -20.64
N PHE A 237 19.32 -13.19 -19.65
CA PHE A 237 17.91 -12.87 -19.89
C PHE A 237 17.34 -11.96 -18.80
N ILE A 238 16.54 -10.98 -19.20
CA ILE A 238 15.87 -10.04 -18.29
C ILE A 238 14.37 -10.08 -18.58
N ILE A 239 13.58 -10.32 -17.54
CA ILE A 239 12.11 -10.27 -17.55
C ILE A 239 11.68 -8.99 -16.81
N SER A 240 10.78 -8.22 -17.43
CA SER A 240 10.11 -7.09 -16.78
C SER A 240 8.66 -7.48 -16.51
N ASP A 241 8.36 -7.74 -15.26
CA ASP A 241 7.04 -8.10 -14.75
C ASP A 241 6.59 -7.02 -13.75
N LEU A 242 6.58 -5.81 -14.26
CA LEU A 242 6.20 -4.60 -13.51
C LEU A 242 4.75 -4.24 -13.80
N PRO A 243 4.06 -3.57 -12.86
CA PRO A 243 2.71 -3.06 -13.10
C PRO A 243 2.66 -2.14 -14.32
N ASP A 244 1.55 -2.21 -15.06
CA ASP A 244 1.31 -1.27 -16.16
C ASP A 244 1.32 0.18 -15.67
N PRO A 245 1.91 1.12 -16.42
CA PRO A 245 1.88 2.53 -16.06
C PRO A 245 0.43 3.03 -16.04
N VAL A 246 -0.01 3.50 -14.88
CA VAL A 246 -1.34 4.12 -14.70
C VAL A 246 -1.18 5.61 -15.03
N ASN A 247 -1.82 6.07 -16.10
CA ASN A 247 -1.90 7.48 -16.46
C ASN A 247 -2.99 8.19 -15.64
#